data_eda7a2d8a24c1ca67e3092e15a0dc3cc
#
_entry.id   eda7a2d8a24c1ca67e3092e15a0dc3cc
#
_cell.length_a   1.000
_cell.length_b   1.000
_cell.length_c   1.000
_cell.angle_alpha   90.00
_cell.angle_beta   90.00
_cell.angle_gamma   90.00
#
_symmetry.space_group_name_H-M   'P 1'
#
loop_
_entity.id
_entity.type
_entity.pdbx_description
1 polymer ?
#
loop_
_entity_poly.entity_id
_entity_poly.type
_entity_poly.pdbx_seq_one_letter_code
_entity_poly.pdbx_strand_id
1 'polypeptide(L)'
;FVENQKGDVLIAWENEAMMTVANYPGQYEIVTPSVSILAQPSVAVVDDNVKVNKSGQAAGEYLSYLYSENAQRLVADYGYRPSDEKILNEYSDKFNLNVKCTTINDFGGWDNAYKQYFDDGALFDKLCN
;
A
#
# COMPACT_ATOMS: atom_id res chain seq x y z
N PHE A 1 14.73 13.66 0.11
CA PHE A 1 14.18 14.31 1.29
C PHE A 1 15.13 14.15 2.47
N VAL A 2 15.24 12.97 3.07
CA VAL A 2 16.03 12.73 4.29
C VAL A 2 17.53 13.03 4.10
N GLU A 3 18.18 12.36 3.14
CA GLU A 3 19.65 12.48 2.95
C GLU A 3 20.07 13.86 2.45
N ASN A 4 19.29 14.46 1.58
CA ASN A 4 19.62 15.74 0.96
C ASN A 4 18.99 16.96 1.66
N GLN A 5 18.19 16.74 2.71
CA GLN A 5 17.45 17.78 3.46
C GLN A 5 16.70 18.75 2.53
N LYS A 6 16.00 18.20 1.54
CA LYS A 6 15.23 18.97 0.55
C LYS A 6 13.73 18.87 0.85
N GLY A 7 13.06 20.02 0.90
CA GLY A 7 11.64 20.14 1.19
C GLY A 7 11.31 20.03 2.68
N ASP A 8 10.15 20.51 3.04
CA ASP A 8 9.67 20.55 4.42
C ASP A 8 8.66 19.42 4.71
N VAL A 9 8.02 18.89 3.66
CA VAL A 9 7.02 17.82 3.73
C VAL A 9 7.30 16.77 2.67
N LEU A 10 7.19 15.51 3.05
CA LEU A 10 7.26 14.35 2.14
C LEU A 10 5.90 13.65 2.14
N ILE A 11 5.34 13.45 0.94
CA ILE A 11 4.21 12.54 0.74
C ILE A 11 4.80 11.16 0.44
N ALA A 12 4.56 10.20 1.32
CA ALA A 12 5.14 8.86 1.24
C ALA A 12 4.10 7.78 1.58
N TRP A 13 4.43 6.55 1.30
CA TRP A 13 3.70 5.40 1.82
C TRP A 13 3.83 5.32 3.34
N GLU A 14 2.80 4.83 4.02
CA GLU A 14 2.76 4.75 5.48
C GLU A 14 3.95 3.96 6.06
N ASN A 15 4.29 2.82 5.46
CA ASN A 15 5.45 2.02 5.86
C ASN A 15 6.78 2.76 5.70
N GLU A 16 6.94 3.57 4.64
CA GLU A 16 8.16 4.37 4.42
C GLU A 16 8.26 5.50 5.43
N ALA A 17 7.14 6.15 5.75
CA ALA A 17 7.09 7.17 6.79
C ALA A 17 7.46 6.59 8.16
N MET A 18 6.89 5.43 8.53
CA MET A 18 7.24 4.72 9.77
C MET A 18 8.72 4.36 9.84
N MET A 19 9.28 3.84 8.75
CA MET A 19 10.69 3.48 8.66
C MET A 19 11.59 4.72 8.77
N THR A 20 11.19 5.85 8.18
CA THR A 20 11.92 7.12 8.28
C THR A 20 12.00 7.59 9.73
N VAL A 21 10.87 7.63 10.43
CA VAL A 21 10.84 8.06 11.84
C VAL A 21 11.64 7.11 12.74
N ALA A 22 11.58 5.81 12.48
CA ALA A 22 12.34 4.83 13.24
C ALA A 22 13.87 4.98 13.05
N ASN A 23 14.30 5.28 11.82
CA ASN A 23 15.74 5.47 11.50
C ASN A 23 16.28 6.84 11.92
N TYR A 24 15.42 7.86 12.04
CA TYR A 24 15.80 9.24 12.38
C TYR A 24 14.94 9.77 13.53
N PRO A 25 15.09 9.21 14.76
CA PRO A 25 14.23 9.55 15.89
C PRO A 25 14.34 11.04 16.26
N GLY A 26 13.18 11.68 16.44
CA GLY A 26 13.09 13.08 16.82
C GLY A 26 13.37 14.10 15.71
N GLN A 27 13.66 13.66 14.48
CA GLN A 27 13.90 14.56 13.35
C GLN A 27 12.66 14.75 12.45
N TYR A 28 11.76 13.78 12.45
CA TYR A 28 10.56 13.77 11.60
C TYR A 28 9.34 13.37 12.39
N GLU A 29 8.19 13.83 11.95
CA GLU A 29 6.87 13.49 12.48
C GLU A 29 5.99 12.94 11.37
N ILE A 30 5.17 11.93 11.69
CA ILE A 30 4.16 11.41 10.77
C ILE A 30 2.85 12.17 10.98
N VAL A 31 2.41 12.87 9.96
CA VAL A 31 1.09 13.48 9.91
C VAL A 31 0.16 12.60 9.09
N THR A 32 -0.74 11.89 9.74
CA THR A 32 -1.74 11.06 9.08
C THR A 32 -2.93 11.93 8.66
N PRO A 33 -3.25 12.03 7.36
CA PRO A 33 -4.40 12.80 6.90
C PRO A 33 -5.71 12.13 7.32
N SER A 34 -6.78 12.93 7.43
CA SER A 34 -8.12 12.42 7.76
C SER A 34 -8.72 11.51 6.67
N VAL A 35 -8.24 11.67 5.43
CA VAL A 35 -8.60 10.86 4.26
C VAL A 35 -7.33 10.39 3.58
N SER A 36 -7.27 9.11 3.22
CA SER A 36 -6.15 8.51 2.51
C SER A 36 -6.63 7.46 1.51
N ILE A 37 -5.71 6.89 0.76
CA ILE A 37 -5.97 5.83 -0.20
C ILE A 37 -5.51 4.50 0.40
N LEU A 38 -6.40 3.51 0.42
CA LEU A 38 -6.04 2.14 0.71
C LEU A 38 -5.50 1.49 -0.58
N ALA A 39 -4.20 1.36 -0.67
CA ALA A 39 -3.56 0.62 -1.75
C ALA A 39 -3.75 -0.88 -1.52
N GLN A 40 -4.37 -1.55 -2.49
CA GLN A 40 -4.63 -2.99 -2.46
C GLN A 40 -3.97 -3.65 -3.67
N PRO A 41 -2.63 -3.87 -3.64
CA PRO A 41 -1.93 -4.50 -4.75
C PRO A 41 -2.42 -5.94 -4.91
N SER A 42 -2.89 -6.27 -6.11
CA SER A 42 -3.35 -7.61 -6.44
C SER A 42 -2.18 -8.50 -6.82
N VAL A 43 -2.26 -9.78 -6.45
CA VAL A 43 -1.29 -10.80 -6.82
C VAL A 43 -1.99 -11.91 -7.61
N ALA A 44 -1.31 -12.45 -8.62
CA ALA A 44 -1.85 -13.54 -9.43
C ALA A 44 -0.74 -14.50 -9.85
N VAL A 45 -1.13 -15.76 -10.10
CA VAL A 45 -0.25 -16.74 -10.73
C VAL A 45 -0.18 -16.44 -12.23
N VAL A 46 1.02 -16.49 -12.81
CA VAL A 46 1.22 -16.39 -14.25
C VAL A 46 1.15 -17.79 -14.84
N ASP A 47 0.00 -18.16 -15.40
CA ASP A 47 -0.35 -19.52 -15.80
C ASP A 47 0.66 -20.16 -16.76
N ASP A 48 1.14 -19.42 -17.75
CA ASP A 48 2.10 -19.97 -18.72
C ASP A 48 3.44 -20.29 -18.06
N ASN A 49 3.91 -19.46 -17.14
CA ASN A 49 5.16 -19.70 -16.42
C ASN A 49 5.06 -20.92 -15.50
N VAL A 50 3.96 -21.07 -14.76
CA VAL A 50 3.81 -22.20 -13.83
C VAL A 50 3.59 -23.52 -14.57
N LYS A 51 3.00 -23.51 -15.77
CA LYS A 51 2.90 -24.69 -16.65
C LYS A 51 4.27 -25.17 -17.10
N VAL A 52 5.11 -24.26 -17.59
CA VAL A 52 6.47 -24.57 -18.06
C VAL A 52 7.34 -25.10 -16.92
N ASN A 53 7.30 -24.44 -15.77
CA ASN A 53 8.15 -24.77 -14.63
C ASN A 53 7.54 -25.83 -13.70
N LYS A 54 6.33 -26.32 -13.98
CA LYS A 54 5.57 -27.26 -13.13
C LYS A 54 5.43 -26.78 -11.68
N SER A 55 5.35 -25.46 -11.46
CA SER A 55 5.35 -24.83 -10.13
C SER A 55 3.96 -24.35 -9.69
N GLY A 56 2.88 -24.74 -10.37
CA GLY A 56 1.52 -24.24 -10.11
C GLY A 56 1.05 -24.47 -8.67
N GLN A 57 1.30 -25.67 -8.13
CA GLN A 57 0.95 -25.99 -6.75
C GLN A 57 1.71 -25.08 -5.77
N ALA A 58 3.03 -24.99 -5.88
CA ALA A 58 3.85 -24.16 -4.99
C ALA A 58 3.49 -22.68 -5.08
N ALA A 59 3.19 -22.17 -6.29
CA ALA A 59 2.74 -20.79 -6.47
C ALA A 59 1.39 -20.55 -5.79
N GLY A 60 0.44 -21.47 -5.92
CA GLY A 60 -0.86 -21.37 -5.24
C GLY A 60 -0.75 -21.43 -3.72
N GLU A 61 0.07 -22.34 -3.20
CA GLU A 61 0.33 -22.45 -1.75
C GLU A 61 1.00 -21.20 -1.20
N TYR A 62 1.97 -20.61 -1.94
CA TYR A 62 2.61 -19.36 -1.56
C TYR A 62 1.61 -18.21 -1.50
N LEU A 63 0.77 -18.03 -2.53
CA LEU A 63 -0.23 -16.97 -2.52
C LEU A 63 -1.26 -17.16 -1.40
N SER A 64 -1.66 -18.40 -1.13
CA SER A 64 -2.56 -18.71 -0.01
C SER A 64 -1.92 -18.42 1.35
N TYR A 65 -0.61 -18.68 1.49
CA TYR A 65 0.13 -18.38 2.72
C TYR A 65 0.12 -16.88 3.05
N LEU A 66 0.14 -15.97 2.05
CA LEU A 66 0.10 -14.53 2.27
C LEU A 66 -1.13 -14.07 3.08
N TYR A 67 -2.21 -14.83 3.05
CA TYR A 67 -3.44 -14.58 3.80
C TYR A 67 -3.52 -15.34 5.13
N SER A 68 -2.49 -16.10 5.49
CA SER A 68 -2.43 -16.76 6.80
C SER A 68 -2.20 -15.75 7.92
N GLU A 69 -2.65 -16.06 9.15
CA GLU A 69 -2.42 -15.19 10.31
C GLU A 69 -0.93 -14.85 10.49
N ASN A 70 -0.04 -15.83 10.30
CA ASN A 70 1.40 -15.63 10.44
C ASN A 70 1.95 -14.62 9.41
N ALA A 71 1.55 -14.75 8.14
CA ALA A 71 1.97 -13.82 7.11
C ALA A 71 1.39 -12.42 7.33
N GLN A 72 0.13 -12.32 7.77
CA GLN A 72 -0.51 -11.05 8.06
C GLN A 72 0.14 -10.32 9.25
N ARG A 73 0.64 -11.05 10.26
CA ARG A 73 1.44 -10.46 11.35
C ARG A 73 2.79 -9.95 10.84
N LEU A 74 3.47 -10.72 9.98
CA LEU A 74 4.70 -10.24 9.33
C LEU A 74 4.46 -8.97 8.51
N VAL A 75 3.36 -8.92 7.75
CA VAL A 75 2.95 -7.71 7.00
C VAL A 75 2.84 -6.51 7.95
N ALA A 76 2.17 -6.67 9.09
CA ALA A 76 2.02 -5.62 10.10
C ALA A 76 3.36 -5.23 10.76
N ASP A 77 4.21 -6.21 11.07
CA ASP A 77 5.53 -5.97 11.67
C ASP A 77 6.41 -5.10 10.77
N TYR A 78 6.30 -5.27 9.45
CA TYR A 78 7.02 -4.46 8.47
C TYR A 78 6.32 -3.15 8.08
N GLY A 79 5.27 -2.74 8.80
CA GLY A 79 4.62 -1.45 8.62
C GLY A 79 3.58 -1.41 7.50
N TYR A 80 3.18 -2.55 6.96
CA TYR A 80 2.08 -2.63 6.01
C TYR A 80 0.78 -3.00 6.72
N ARG A 81 -0.33 -2.39 6.33
CA ARG A 81 -1.64 -2.72 6.91
C ARG A 81 -2.06 -4.12 6.48
N PRO A 82 -2.26 -5.06 7.43
CA PRO A 82 -2.77 -6.37 7.09
C PRO A 82 -4.21 -6.28 6.57
N SER A 83 -4.58 -7.21 5.68
CA SER A 83 -5.95 -7.32 5.18
C SER A 83 -6.91 -8.02 6.17
N ASP A 84 -6.36 -8.70 7.17
CA ASP A 84 -7.12 -9.30 8.27
C ASP A 84 -7.42 -8.24 9.32
N GLU A 85 -8.72 -7.92 9.48
CA GLU A 85 -9.18 -6.86 10.41
C GLU A 85 -8.85 -7.19 11.88
N LYS A 86 -8.88 -8.47 12.27
CA LYS A 86 -8.53 -8.88 13.63
C LYS A 86 -7.07 -8.56 13.91
N ILE A 87 -6.19 -8.93 13.00
CA ILE A 87 -4.75 -8.65 13.12
C ILE A 87 -4.50 -7.14 13.03
N LEU A 88 -5.16 -6.43 12.13
CA LEU A 88 -5.05 -4.96 12.06
C LEU A 88 -5.40 -4.29 13.39
N ASN A 89 -6.44 -4.77 14.07
CA ASN A 89 -6.85 -4.25 15.38
C ASN A 89 -5.82 -4.58 16.49
N GLU A 90 -5.12 -5.70 16.41
CA GLU A 90 -4.03 -6.03 17.34
C GLU A 90 -2.85 -5.04 17.24
N TYR A 91 -2.69 -4.38 16.08
CA TYR A 91 -1.66 -3.38 15.81
C TYR A 91 -2.19 -1.93 15.84
N SER A 92 -3.25 -1.67 16.61
CA SER A 92 -3.88 -0.34 16.69
C SER A 92 -2.99 0.75 17.31
N ASP A 93 -1.96 0.39 18.02
CA ASP A 93 -0.91 1.29 18.51
C ASP A 93 0.07 1.72 17.41
N LYS A 94 0.21 0.91 16.36
CA LYS A 94 1.09 1.15 15.22
C LYS A 94 0.38 1.86 14.08
N PHE A 95 -0.88 1.50 13.80
CA PHE A 95 -1.68 2.05 12.71
C PHE A 95 -2.82 2.93 13.22
N ASN A 96 -2.93 4.14 12.68
CA ASN A 96 -4.11 4.96 12.96
C ASN A 96 -5.34 4.36 12.25
N LEU A 97 -6.26 3.79 13.03
CA LEU A 97 -7.47 3.14 12.53
C LEU A 97 -8.59 4.14 12.20
N ASN A 98 -8.46 5.41 12.58
CA ASN A 98 -9.48 6.44 12.35
C ASN A 98 -9.35 7.14 10.99
N VAL A 99 -8.43 6.69 10.14
CA VAL A 99 -8.25 7.23 8.78
C VAL A 99 -9.36 6.74 7.87
N LYS A 100 -10.07 7.65 7.22
CA LYS A 100 -11.00 7.29 6.17
C LYS A 100 -10.22 6.90 4.92
N CYS A 101 -10.11 5.60 4.66
CA CYS A 101 -9.47 5.10 3.45
C CYS A 101 -10.48 5.03 2.30
N THR A 102 -10.10 5.56 1.14
CA THR A 102 -10.79 5.38 -0.14
C THR A 102 -10.10 4.27 -0.94
N THR A 103 -10.87 3.57 -1.75
CA THR A 103 -10.39 2.51 -2.64
C THR A 103 -10.62 2.90 -4.10
N ILE A 104 -10.13 2.10 -5.03
CA ILE A 104 -10.37 2.34 -6.46
C ILE A 104 -11.86 2.31 -6.81
N ASN A 105 -12.70 1.64 -6.02
CA ASN A 105 -14.14 1.60 -6.24
C ASN A 105 -14.81 2.95 -6.01
N ASP A 106 -14.28 3.77 -5.10
CA ASP A 106 -14.77 5.13 -4.84
C ASP A 106 -14.54 6.06 -6.05
N PHE A 107 -13.65 5.67 -6.97
CA PHE A 107 -13.35 6.35 -8.24
C PHE A 107 -14.06 5.68 -9.44
N GLY A 108 -14.98 4.75 -9.20
CA GLY A 108 -15.71 4.03 -10.24
C GLY A 108 -14.94 2.90 -10.92
N GLY A 109 -13.89 2.38 -10.27
CA GLY A 109 -13.03 1.32 -10.77
C GLY A 109 -11.88 1.83 -11.63
N TRP A 110 -10.96 0.92 -12.01
CA TRP A 110 -9.74 1.26 -12.74
C TRP A 110 -9.99 1.94 -14.10
N ASP A 111 -10.96 1.45 -14.88
CA ASP A 111 -11.23 2.00 -16.21
C ASP A 111 -11.72 3.46 -16.15
N ASN A 112 -12.59 3.77 -15.19
CA ASN A 112 -13.10 5.12 -15.02
C ASN A 112 -12.02 6.04 -14.44
N ALA A 113 -11.28 5.58 -13.44
CA ALA A 113 -10.19 6.33 -12.86
C ALA A 113 -9.11 6.65 -13.91
N TYR A 114 -8.73 5.68 -14.74
CA TYR A 114 -7.78 5.90 -15.81
C TYR A 114 -8.25 6.98 -16.78
N LYS A 115 -9.46 6.83 -17.35
CA LYS A 115 -10.03 7.81 -18.31
C LYS A 115 -10.16 9.21 -17.74
N GLN A 116 -10.52 9.32 -16.47
CA GLN A 116 -10.75 10.62 -15.84
C GLN A 116 -9.46 11.34 -15.46
N TYR A 117 -8.45 10.60 -15.03
CA TYR A 117 -7.26 11.17 -14.40
C TYR A 117 -5.98 11.03 -15.23
N PHE A 118 -5.83 9.95 -16.01
CA PHE A 118 -4.55 9.58 -16.62
C PHE A 118 -4.57 9.39 -18.13
N ASP A 119 -5.72 9.40 -18.79
CA ASP A 119 -5.83 9.33 -20.24
C ASP A 119 -5.31 10.63 -20.90
N ASP A 120 -4.98 10.58 -22.18
CA ASP A 120 -4.45 11.74 -22.93
C ASP A 120 -5.40 12.95 -22.81
N GLY A 121 -4.87 14.07 -22.32
CA GLY A 121 -5.63 15.28 -22.05
C GLY A 121 -6.55 15.21 -20.82
N ALA A 122 -6.42 14.18 -19.98
CA ALA A 122 -7.18 14.05 -18.75
C ALA A 122 -6.66 15.01 -17.64
N LEU A 123 -7.12 14.84 -16.41
CA LEU A 123 -6.84 15.79 -15.33
C LEU A 123 -5.34 15.91 -15.04
N PHE A 124 -4.59 14.80 -15.08
CA PHE A 124 -3.16 14.83 -14.78
C PHE A 124 -2.37 15.71 -15.76
N ASP A 125 -2.65 15.59 -17.07
CA ASP A 125 -2.00 16.41 -18.09
C ASP A 125 -2.31 17.91 -17.94
N LYS A 126 -3.54 18.23 -17.50
CA LYS A 126 -3.96 19.62 -17.26
C LYS A 126 -3.30 20.25 -16.04
N LEU A 127 -2.89 19.44 -15.06
CA LEU A 127 -2.22 19.91 -13.84
C LEU A 127 -0.70 20.03 -14.04
N CYS A 128 -0.13 19.26 -14.96
CA CYS A 128 1.32 19.24 -15.22
C CYS A 128 1.76 20.17 -16.37
N ASN A 129 0.83 20.82 -17.10
CA ASN A 129 1.08 21.84 -18.09
C ASN A 129 0.76 23.23 -17.53
#